data_b9880658c84f3b440c91f345e1f1cc0f
#
_entry.id   b9880658c84f3b440c91f345e1f1cc0f
#
_cell.length_a   1.000
_cell.length_b   1.000
_cell.length_c   1.000
_cell.angle_alpha   90.00
_cell.angle_beta   90.00
_cell.angle_gamma   90.00
#
_symmetry.space_group_name_H-M   'P 1'
#
loop_
_entity.id
_entity.type
_entity.pdbx_description
1 polymer ?
#
loop_
_entity_poly.entity_id
_entity_poly.type
_entity_poly.pdbx_seq_one_letter_code
_entity_poly.pdbx_strand_id
1 'polypeptide(L)'
;TRIERDGDEYVINGTKWWSSGVGDSHCKVAIVMGKSDFNAEKHKQQSQILVPLDTPGVKVLRMLPVFGFDDAPHGHAEVRLENVRVPATNMLLGEGRGFEIAQGRLGPGRIHHCMRSIGAAERALELMCDRLRERVAFGKPLAEQSIWHERIAESRCMIDQARLLTFNAAWKM
;
A
#
# COMPACT_ATOMS: atom_id res chain seq x y z
N THR A 1 -9.70 4.06 15.41
CA THR A 1 -8.84 3.60 16.52
C THR A 1 -8.43 4.79 17.35
N ARG A 2 -8.59 4.69 18.66
CA ARG A 2 -8.23 5.67 19.68
C ARG A 2 -6.97 5.20 20.39
N ILE A 3 -6.06 6.10 20.73
CA ILE A 3 -4.85 5.88 21.52
C ILE A 3 -4.91 6.89 22.67
N GLU A 4 -5.01 6.43 23.90
CA GLU A 4 -5.13 7.29 25.09
C GLU A 4 -3.97 7.00 26.04
N ARG A 5 -3.32 8.05 26.53
CA ARG A 5 -2.23 7.89 27.49
C ARG A 5 -2.80 7.63 28.88
N ASP A 6 -2.21 6.64 29.57
CA ASP A 6 -2.54 6.28 30.95
C ASP A 6 -1.23 6.03 31.72
N GLY A 7 -0.71 7.08 32.35
CA GLY A 7 0.60 7.05 33.01
C GLY A 7 1.75 6.77 32.05
N ASP A 8 2.46 5.68 32.28
CA ASP A 8 3.59 5.22 31.46
C ASP A 8 3.20 4.25 30.34
N GLU A 9 1.89 4.11 30.08
CA GLU A 9 1.33 3.27 29.04
C GLU A 9 0.39 4.04 28.12
N TYR A 10 0.06 3.41 26.99
CA TYR A 10 -1.07 3.79 26.12
C TYR A 10 -2.09 2.66 26.10
N VAL A 11 -3.36 3.06 26.15
CA VAL A 11 -4.52 2.19 25.98
C VAL A 11 -5.09 2.40 24.59
N ILE A 12 -5.21 1.30 23.82
CA ILE A 12 -5.60 1.34 22.42
C ILE A 12 -6.92 0.60 22.24
N ASN A 13 -7.90 1.29 21.63
CA ASN A 13 -9.23 0.75 21.36
C ASN A 13 -9.66 1.05 19.93
N GLY A 14 -10.26 0.05 19.27
CA GLY A 14 -10.86 0.21 17.95
C GLY A 14 -10.69 -1.00 17.05
N THR A 15 -11.11 -0.84 15.80
CA THR A 15 -10.99 -1.88 14.78
C THR A 15 -10.13 -1.37 13.63
N LYS A 16 -9.25 -2.22 13.13
CA LYS A 16 -8.48 -2.04 11.92
C LYS A 16 -9.01 -2.97 10.83
N TRP A 17 -9.06 -2.47 9.64
CA TRP A 17 -9.54 -3.20 8.47
C TRP A 17 -8.48 -3.21 7.37
N TRP A 18 -8.38 -4.30 6.63
CA TRP A 18 -7.32 -4.50 5.62
C TRP A 18 -5.91 -4.41 6.18
N SER A 19 -5.69 -5.00 7.37
CA SER A 19 -4.37 -5.09 7.98
C SER A 19 -3.55 -6.15 7.26
N SER A 20 -2.69 -5.70 6.34
CA SER A 20 -1.88 -6.60 5.50
C SER A 20 -0.75 -7.22 6.29
N GLY A 21 -0.51 -8.50 6.08
CA GLY A 21 0.61 -9.25 6.66
C GLY A 21 0.37 -9.81 8.04
N VAL A 22 -0.73 -9.47 8.72
CA VAL A 22 -1.00 -9.92 10.09
C VAL A 22 -1.30 -11.43 10.19
N GLY A 23 -1.62 -12.08 9.05
CA GLY A 23 -1.82 -13.53 8.98
C GLY A 23 -0.53 -14.34 8.93
N ASP A 24 0.60 -13.71 8.67
CA ASP A 24 1.89 -14.39 8.61
C ASP A 24 2.35 -14.78 10.04
N SER A 25 2.73 -16.04 10.22
CA SER A 25 3.25 -16.56 11.51
C SER A 25 4.52 -15.87 11.99
N HIS A 26 5.28 -15.23 11.09
CA HIS A 26 6.46 -14.44 11.41
C HIS A 26 6.13 -13.00 11.81
N CYS A 27 4.92 -12.52 11.58
CA CYS A 27 4.50 -11.19 11.98
C CYS A 27 4.36 -11.16 13.52
N LYS A 28 5.19 -10.40 14.21
CA LYS A 28 5.21 -10.31 15.67
C LYS A 28 4.75 -8.95 16.19
N VAL A 29 4.78 -7.92 15.36
CA VAL A 29 4.45 -6.56 15.76
C VAL A 29 3.63 -5.85 14.70
N ALA A 30 2.64 -5.08 15.12
CA ALA A 30 1.89 -4.17 14.27
C ALA A 30 2.30 -2.71 14.54
N ILE A 31 2.42 -1.91 13.49
CA ILE A 31 2.47 -0.46 13.59
C ILE A 31 1.03 0.05 13.52
N VAL A 32 0.49 0.45 14.66
CA VAL A 32 -0.90 0.87 14.77
C VAL A 32 -0.99 2.39 14.69
N MET A 33 -1.70 2.89 13.69
CA MET A 33 -2.04 4.31 13.59
C MET A 33 -3.44 4.55 14.19
N GLY A 34 -3.54 5.51 15.11
CA GLY A 34 -4.80 5.89 15.75
C GLY A 34 -4.80 7.36 16.13
N LYS A 35 -5.96 7.88 16.52
CA LYS A 35 -6.07 9.25 17.03
C LYS A 35 -5.69 9.30 18.52
N SER A 36 -4.72 10.13 18.84
CA SER A 36 -4.30 10.43 20.21
C SER A 36 -4.86 11.78 20.71
N ASP A 37 -5.12 12.73 19.81
CA ASP A 37 -5.79 13.98 20.12
C ASP A 37 -6.86 14.30 19.06
N PHE A 38 -8.11 14.36 19.48
CA PHE A 38 -9.25 14.67 18.59
C PHE A 38 -9.44 16.17 18.34
N ASN A 39 -8.83 17.01 19.18
CA ASN A 39 -8.98 18.48 19.14
C ASN A 39 -7.81 19.16 18.42
N ALA A 40 -6.72 18.44 18.15
CA ALA A 40 -5.58 18.96 17.42
C ALA A 40 -5.93 19.24 15.95
N GLU A 41 -5.08 19.99 15.27
CA GLU A 41 -5.15 20.18 13.82
C GLU A 41 -5.22 18.84 13.07
N LYS A 42 -5.94 18.80 11.95
CA LYS A 42 -6.27 17.59 11.18
C LYS A 42 -5.10 16.61 10.99
N HIS A 43 -3.92 17.11 10.73
CA HIS A 43 -2.73 16.27 10.47
C HIS A 43 -1.88 15.97 11.71
N LYS A 44 -2.29 16.51 12.88
CA LYS A 44 -1.65 16.26 14.18
C LYS A 44 -2.51 15.41 15.11
N GLN A 45 -3.67 14.93 14.67
CA GLN A 45 -4.55 14.10 15.47
C GLN A 45 -4.05 12.67 15.64
N GLN A 46 -3.25 12.17 14.69
CA GLN A 46 -2.84 10.78 14.63
C GLN A 46 -1.44 10.58 15.17
N SER A 47 -1.28 9.45 15.87
CA SER A 47 0.00 8.90 16.31
C SER A 47 0.19 7.49 15.76
N GLN A 48 1.43 7.03 15.73
CA GLN A 48 1.75 5.64 15.42
C GLN A 48 2.49 5.00 16.58
N ILE A 49 2.08 3.79 16.93
CA ILE A 49 2.60 3.06 18.08
C ILE A 49 2.85 1.58 17.73
N LEU A 50 3.91 1.02 18.29
CA LEU A 50 4.23 -0.39 18.15
C LEU A 50 3.37 -1.23 19.10
N VAL A 51 2.70 -2.23 18.55
CA VAL A 51 1.85 -3.17 19.30
C VAL A 51 2.30 -4.59 18.99
N PRO A 52 2.90 -5.32 19.93
CA PRO A 52 3.14 -6.76 19.79
C PRO A 52 1.81 -7.48 19.57
N LEU A 53 1.76 -8.44 18.64
CA LEU A 53 0.51 -9.10 18.27
C LEU A 53 -0.01 -10.07 19.36
N ASP A 54 0.85 -10.47 20.27
CA ASP A 54 0.51 -11.30 21.45
C ASP A 54 0.04 -10.47 22.65
N THR A 55 -0.03 -9.13 22.54
CA THR A 55 -0.54 -8.27 23.61
C THR A 55 -2.01 -8.59 23.89
N PRO A 56 -2.39 -8.77 25.18
CA PRO A 56 -3.79 -8.99 25.55
C PRO A 56 -4.71 -7.93 24.96
N GLY A 57 -5.84 -8.38 24.38
CA GLY A 57 -6.80 -7.50 23.72
C GLY A 57 -6.60 -7.33 22.20
N VAL A 58 -5.50 -7.81 21.64
CA VAL A 58 -5.31 -7.89 20.19
C VAL A 58 -6.01 -9.15 19.67
N LYS A 59 -6.96 -8.97 18.75
CA LYS A 59 -7.74 -10.07 18.16
C LYS A 59 -7.76 -9.96 16.63
N VAL A 60 -7.20 -10.94 15.95
CA VAL A 60 -7.39 -11.12 14.50
C VAL A 60 -8.73 -11.82 14.33
N LEU A 61 -9.73 -11.10 13.78
CA LEU A 61 -11.10 -11.61 13.68
C LEU A 61 -11.31 -12.52 12.48
N ARG A 62 -10.81 -12.09 11.31
CA ARG A 62 -10.94 -12.83 10.05
C ARG A 62 -10.00 -12.31 8.99
N MET A 63 -9.68 -13.15 8.03
CA MET A 63 -9.05 -12.73 6.78
C MET A 63 -10.11 -12.20 5.81
N LEU A 64 -9.72 -11.19 5.05
CA LEU A 64 -10.58 -10.49 4.09
C LEU A 64 -10.19 -10.91 2.67
N PRO A 65 -11.06 -11.59 1.92
CA PRO A 65 -10.76 -12.02 0.58
C PRO A 65 -10.84 -10.86 -0.42
N VAL A 66 -9.96 -10.89 -1.42
CA VAL A 66 -9.98 -10.02 -2.60
C VAL A 66 -10.26 -10.88 -3.81
N PHE A 67 -11.34 -10.62 -4.53
CA PHE A 67 -11.80 -11.46 -5.66
C PHE A 67 -11.87 -12.97 -5.36
N GLY A 68 -12.19 -13.33 -4.09
CA GLY A 68 -12.28 -14.73 -3.65
C GLY A 68 -10.95 -15.33 -3.16
N PHE A 69 -9.85 -14.59 -3.18
CA PHE A 69 -8.54 -15.02 -2.67
C PHE A 69 -8.24 -14.35 -1.34
N ASP A 70 -7.72 -15.11 -0.38
CA ASP A 70 -7.35 -14.61 0.96
C ASP A 70 -5.90 -14.12 1.06
N ASP A 71 -5.12 -14.27 -0.02
CA ASP A 71 -3.71 -13.85 -0.13
C ASP A 71 -2.81 -14.50 0.93
N ALA A 72 -3.13 -15.76 1.29
CA ALA A 72 -2.33 -16.52 2.27
C ALA A 72 -0.86 -16.70 1.81
N PRO A 73 0.13 -16.75 2.75
CA PRO A 73 -0.02 -16.75 4.21
C PRO A 73 -0.15 -15.36 4.82
N HIS A 74 0.17 -14.28 4.11
CA HIS A 74 0.19 -12.92 4.65
C HIS A 74 -1.20 -12.39 4.95
N GLY A 75 -2.09 -12.47 3.97
CA GLY A 75 -3.46 -12.06 4.04
C GLY A 75 -3.68 -10.59 4.36
N HIS A 76 -4.94 -10.23 4.38
CA HIS A 76 -5.42 -8.92 4.85
C HIS A 76 -6.51 -9.18 5.88
N ALA A 77 -6.38 -8.67 7.09
CA ALA A 77 -7.29 -9.03 8.17
C ALA A 77 -8.07 -7.86 8.73
N GLU A 78 -9.20 -8.20 9.33
CA GLU A 78 -9.89 -7.37 10.31
C GLU A 78 -9.31 -7.67 11.69
N VAL A 79 -8.77 -6.62 12.35
CA VAL A 79 -8.13 -6.72 13.65
C VAL A 79 -8.87 -5.83 14.63
N ARG A 80 -9.26 -6.38 15.78
CA ARG A 80 -9.85 -5.65 16.89
C ARG A 80 -8.85 -5.46 18.01
N LEU A 81 -8.84 -4.24 18.54
CA LEU A 81 -8.04 -3.83 19.68
C LEU A 81 -9.00 -3.46 20.82
N GLU A 82 -8.95 -4.20 21.91
CA GLU A 82 -9.82 -4.01 23.09
C GLU A 82 -8.97 -3.81 24.34
N ASN A 83 -8.89 -2.55 24.80
CA ASN A 83 -8.07 -2.17 25.96
C ASN A 83 -6.62 -2.68 25.87
N VAL A 84 -6.06 -2.63 24.68
CA VAL A 84 -4.67 -3.06 24.43
C VAL A 84 -3.73 -2.07 25.10
N ARG A 85 -2.92 -2.54 26.05
CA ARG A 85 -1.96 -1.72 26.81
C ARG A 85 -0.54 -1.98 26.33
N VAL A 86 0.17 -0.92 26.01
CA VAL A 86 1.58 -0.96 25.60
C VAL A 86 2.37 0.15 26.28
N PRO A 87 3.67 -0.05 26.55
CA PRO A 87 4.52 0.99 27.13
C PRO A 87 4.54 2.28 26.30
N ALA A 88 4.63 3.42 26.97
CA ALA A 88 4.73 4.73 26.30
C ALA A 88 5.95 4.84 25.38
N THR A 89 7.00 4.09 25.63
CA THR A 89 8.20 3.99 24.81
C THR A 89 7.96 3.38 23.43
N ASN A 90 6.84 2.70 23.21
CA ASN A 90 6.46 2.14 21.92
C ASN A 90 5.91 3.22 20.94
N MET A 91 5.71 4.45 21.42
CA MET A 91 5.27 5.57 20.58
C MET A 91 6.37 5.99 19.60
N LEU A 92 6.05 6.04 18.31
CA LEU A 92 7.00 6.42 17.26
C LEU A 92 7.04 7.94 17.11
N LEU A 93 8.21 8.53 17.20
CA LEU A 93 8.52 9.99 17.08
C LEU A 93 7.75 10.91 18.06
N GLY A 94 6.78 10.40 18.81
CA GLY A 94 5.93 11.17 19.70
C GLY A 94 4.49 11.36 19.22
N GLU A 95 3.65 11.88 20.10
CA GLU A 95 2.23 12.11 19.81
C GLU A 95 2.01 13.13 18.68
N GLY A 96 0.95 12.91 17.91
CA GLY A 96 0.54 13.81 16.83
C GLY A 96 1.40 13.73 15.56
N ARG A 97 2.42 12.87 15.53
CA ARG A 97 3.34 12.75 14.38
C ARG A 97 3.06 11.56 13.45
N GLY A 98 1.92 10.89 13.65
CA GLY A 98 1.56 9.72 12.84
C GLY A 98 1.40 10.02 11.35
N PHE A 99 0.86 11.18 10.99
CA PHE A 99 0.74 11.60 9.60
C PHE A 99 2.11 11.88 8.96
N GLU A 100 3.01 12.53 9.68
CA GLU A 100 4.40 12.79 9.25
C GLU A 100 5.12 11.47 8.92
N ILE A 101 5.06 10.50 9.84
CA ILE A 101 5.65 9.16 9.64
C ILE A 101 5.07 8.50 8.38
N ALA A 102 3.74 8.55 8.22
CA ALA A 102 3.07 7.98 7.05
C ALA A 102 3.53 8.63 5.74
N GLN A 103 3.67 9.96 5.70
CA GLN A 103 4.13 10.67 4.50
C GLN A 103 5.59 10.37 4.17
N GLY A 104 6.47 10.31 5.17
CA GLY A 104 7.88 9.93 4.98
C GLY A 104 8.00 8.54 4.36
N ARG A 105 7.22 7.58 4.83
CA ARG A 105 7.20 6.21 4.29
C ARG A 105 6.57 6.14 2.89
N LEU A 106 5.50 6.90 2.64
CA LEU A 106 4.75 6.82 1.38
C LEU A 106 5.42 7.55 0.21
N GLY A 107 6.31 8.50 0.45
CA GLY A 107 7.05 9.21 -0.59
C GLY A 107 7.73 8.24 -1.56
N PRO A 108 8.72 7.46 -1.11
CA PRO A 108 9.38 6.44 -1.95
C PRO A 108 8.41 5.39 -2.51
N GLY A 109 7.38 5.01 -1.73
CA GLY A 109 6.35 4.08 -2.16
C GLY A 109 5.58 4.55 -3.40
N ARG A 110 5.30 5.85 -3.53
CA ARG A 110 4.63 6.41 -4.71
C ARG A 110 5.49 6.27 -5.98
N ILE A 111 6.79 6.56 -5.88
CA ILE A 111 7.73 6.36 -7.00
C ILE A 111 7.80 4.89 -7.41
N HIS A 112 7.89 3.99 -6.44
CA HIS A 112 7.85 2.55 -6.69
C HIS A 112 6.57 2.11 -7.42
N HIS A 113 5.40 2.61 -7.03
CA HIS A 113 4.16 2.31 -7.73
C HIS A 113 4.14 2.84 -9.17
N CYS A 114 4.71 4.01 -9.44
CA CYS A 114 4.86 4.51 -10.81
C CYS A 114 5.70 3.53 -11.66
N MET A 115 6.85 3.07 -11.16
CA MET A 115 7.69 2.09 -11.88
C MET A 115 7.00 0.75 -12.09
N ARG A 116 6.23 0.26 -11.13
CA ARG A 116 5.41 -0.96 -11.30
C ARG A 116 4.38 -0.81 -12.42
N SER A 117 3.71 0.33 -12.48
CA SER A 117 2.73 0.61 -13.56
C SER A 117 3.40 0.69 -14.93
N ILE A 118 4.60 1.28 -15.00
CA ILE A 118 5.41 1.32 -16.22
C ILE A 118 5.80 -0.10 -16.66
N GLY A 119 6.24 -0.95 -15.72
CA GLY A 119 6.56 -2.35 -16.02
C GLY A 119 5.35 -3.14 -16.53
N ALA A 120 4.16 -2.92 -15.96
CA ALA A 120 2.93 -3.52 -16.45
C ALA A 120 2.56 -3.02 -17.86
N ALA A 121 2.75 -1.73 -18.14
CA ALA A 121 2.52 -1.15 -19.46
C ALA A 121 3.49 -1.70 -20.52
N GLU A 122 4.77 -1.89 -20.19
CA GLU A 122 5.73 -2.58 -21.06
C GLU A 122 5.26 -3.97 -21.43
N ARG A 123 4.89 -4.75 -20.42
CA ARG A 123 4.41 -6.11 -20.65
C ARG A 123 3.14 -6.14 -21.50
N ALA A 124 2.22 -5.21 -21.27
CA ALA A 124 1.00 -5.09 -22.08
C ALA A 124 1.32 -4.76 -23.54
N LEU A 125 2.27 -3.86 -23.80
CA LEU A 125 2.70 -3.50 -25.13
C LEU A 125 3.36 -4.68 -25.87
N GLU A 126 4.21 -5.46 -25.19
CA GLU A 126 4.80 -6.68 -25.73
C GLU A 126 3.72 -7.68 -26.17
N LEU A 127 2.79 -8.00 -25.26
CA LEU A 127 1.68 -8.92 -25.52
C LEU A 127 0.77 -8.42 -26.65
N MET A 128 0.56 -7.11 -26.75
CA MET A 128 -0.19 -6.50 -27.84
C MET A 128 0.54 -6.74 -29.17
N CYS A 129 1.84 -6.48 -29.24
CA CYS A 129 2.63 -6.70 -30.45
C CYS A 129 2.63 -8.17 -30.89
N ASP A 130 2.77 -9.11 -29.95
CA ASP A 130 2.68 -10.54 -30.23
C ASP A 130 1.31 -10.91 -30.79
N ARG A 131 0.25 -10.45 -30.12
CA ARG A 131 -1.13 -10.69 -30.56
C ARG A 131 -1.40 -10.15 -31.95
N LEU A 132 -0.91 -8.96 -32.29
CA LEU A 132 -1.10 -8.34 -33.60
C LEU A 132 -0.41 -9.13 -34.71
N ARG A 133 0.74 -9.76 -34.44
CA ARG A 133 1.45 -10.61 -35.41
C ARG A 133 0.75 -11.96 -35.62
N GLU A 134 0.21 -12.53 -34.55
CA GLU A 134 -0.42 -13.85 -34.60
C GLU A 134 -1.85 -13.84 -35.15
N ARG A 135 -2.62 -12.80 -34.82
CA ARG A 135 -4.03 -12.75 -35.16
C ARG A 135 -4.26 -12.36 -36.61
N VAL A 136 -4.81 -13.28 -37.39
CA VAL A 136 -5.31 -13.03 -38.76
C VAL A 136 -6.78 -12.65 -38.72
N ALA A 137 -7.12 -11.53 -39.36
CA ALA A 137 -8.50 -11.09 -39.59
C ALA A 137 -8.57 -10.40 -40.97
N PHE A 138 -9.67 -10.59 -41.69
CA PHE A 138 -9.85 -10.09 -43.04
C PHE A 138 -8.72 -10.52 -44.02
N GLY A 139 -8.25 -11.74 -43.85
CA GLY A 139 -7.26 -12.37 -44.74
C GLY A 139 -5.81 -11.99 -44.51
N LYS A 140 -5.49 -11.20 -43.46
CA LYS A 140 -4.11 -10.78 -43.16
C LYS A 140 -3.87 -10.58 -41.65
N PRO A 141 -2.61 -10.62 -41.18
CA PRO A 141 -2.27 -10.27 -39.80
C PRO A 141 -2.76 -8.89 -39.43
N LEU A 142 -3.23 -8.71 -38.18
CA LEU A 142 -3.64 -7.40 -37.69
C LEU A 142 -2.50 -6.38 -37.73
N ALA A 143 -1.27 -6.83 -37.55
CA ALA A 143 -0.06 -6.00 -37.64
C ALA A 143 0.10 -5.25 -38.97
N GLU A 144 -0.54 -5.70 -40.05
CA GLU A 144 -0.49 -5.02 -41.34
C GLU A 144 -1.47 -3.82 -41.46
N GLN A 145 -2.28 -3.58 -40.44
CA GLN A 145 -3.17 -2.43 -40.40
C GLN A 145 -2.46 -1.21 -39.79
N SER A 146 -2.37 -0.12 -40.50
CA SER A 146 -1.60 1.09 -40.12
C SER A 146 -2.01 1.70 -38.79
N ILE A 147 -3.29 1.59 -38.42
CA ILE A 147 -3.78 2.10 -37.12
C ILE A 147 -3.05 1.49 -35.91
N TRP A 148 -2.61 0.23 -36.01
CA TRP A 148 -1.87 -0.41 -34.93
C TRP A 148 -0.44 0.11 -34.82
N HIS A 149 0.18 0.51 -35.93
CA HIS A 149 1.52 1.15 -35.90
C HIS A 149 1.48 2.47 -35.13
N GLU A 150 0.47 3.28 -35.38
CA GLU A 150 0.25 4.54 -34.65
C GLU A 150 0.07 4.29 -33.15
N ARG A 151 -0.84 3.38 -32.78
CA ARG A 151 -1.10 3.04 -31.37
C ARG A 151 0.12 2.48 -30.64
N ILE A 152 0.93 1.66 -31.31
CA ILE A 152 2.19 1.14 -30.75
C ILE A 152 3.17 2.30 -30.52
N ALA A 153 3.33 3.18 -31.50
CA ALA A 153 4.23 4.33 -31.39
C ALA A 153 3.81 5.28 -30.27
N GLU A 154 2.53 5.61 -30.18
CA GLU A 154 1.99 6.43 -29.09
C GLU A 154 2.22 5.78 -27.72
N SER A 155 1.89 4.47 -27.59
CA SER A 155 2.11 3.72 -26.35
C SER A 155 3.58 3.74 -25.94
N ARG A 156 4.50 3.52 -26.89
CA ARG A 156 5.94 3.59 -26.65
C ARG A 156 6.36 4.95 -26.12
N CYS A 157 5.92 6.02 -26.79
CA CYS A 157 6.22 7.38 -26.37
C CYS A 157 5.70 7.67 -24.95
N MET A 158 4.46 7.30 -24.65
CA MET A 158 3.88 7.50 -23.31
C MET A 158 4.63 6.75 -22.23
N ILE A 159 5.02 5.49 -22.47
CA ILE A 159 5.77 4.67 -21.52
C ILE A 159 7.15 5.31 -21.24
N ASP A 160 7.86 5.76 -22.29
CA ASP A 160 9.17 6.36 -22.14
C ASP A 160 9.10 7.71 -21.41
N GLN A 161 8.10 8.55 -21.72
CA GLN A 161 7.85 9.79 -20.99
C GLN A 161 7.58 9.54 -19.50
N ALA A 162 6.68 8.59 -19.20
CA ALA A 162 6.36 8.24 -17.81
C ALA A 162 7.60 7.74 -17.05
N ARG A 163 8.44 6.91 -17.70
CA ARG A 163 9.68 6.40 -17.12
C ARG A 163 10.67 7.53 -16.82
N LEU A 164 10.91 8.41 -17.76
CA LEU A 164 11.83 9.54 -17.60
C LEU A 164 11.36 10.50 -16.51
N LEU A 165 10.06 10.79 -16.43
CA LEU A 165 9.47 11.60 -15.37
C LEU A 165 9.62 10.95 -14.00
N THR A 166 9.42 9.62 -13.91
CA THR A 166 9.58 8.86 -12.67
C THR A 166 11.03 8.85 -12.19
N PHE A 167 11.99 8.66 -13.10
CA PHE A 167 13.43 8.78 -12.78
C PHE A 167 13.80 10.18 -12.32
N ASN A 168 13.31 11.22 -12.99
CA ASN A 168 13.54 12.60 -12.59
C ASN A 168 12.97 12.89 -11.19
N ALA A 169 11.77 12.37 -10.88
CA ALA A 169 11.18 12.50 -9.56
C ALA A 169 12.01 11.77 -8.49
N ALA A 170 12.46 10.54 -8.77
CA ALA A 170 13.33 9.78 -7.87
C ALA A 170 14.67 10.47 -7.61
N TRP A 171 15.25 11.11 -8.63
CA TRP A 171 16.49 11.86 -8.50
C TRP A 171 16.37 13.10 -7.61
N LYS A 172 15.17 13.70 -7.57
CA LYS A 172 14.89 14.92 -6.77
C LYS A 172 14.46 14.64 -5.33
N MET A 173 14.24 13.39 -4.96
CA MET A 173 13.91 12.97 -3.59
C MET A 173 15.14 12.84 -2.71
#